data_39614783c97a6aeb44baa71e1d3a27a0
#
_entry.id   39614783c97a6aeb44baa71e1d3a27a0
#
_cell.length_a   1.000
_cell.length_b   1.000
_cell.length_c   1.000
_cell.angle_alpha   90.00
_cell.angle_beta   90.00
_cell.angle_gamma   90.00
#
_symmetry.space_group_name_H-M   'P 1'
#
loop_
_entity.id
_entity.type
_entity.pdbx_description
1 polymer ?
#
loop_
_entity_poly.entity_id
_entity_poly.type
_entity_poly.pdbx_seq_one_letter_code
_entity_poly.pdbx_strand_id
1 'polypeptide(L)'
;MDYSYNPFSDFDSHSRALVTDFFGGSMRHSKAEKAKTHKRIVAIASKRFREEGLAGIGIADLMKEAGLTVGGFYKHFNSRDALVAEAVGCALDLWKRQVDAAASGGPPVTYESLVDEYLSEAHRNHPGTGCPVSALSEDLARSDKRTRAIVSRKIRENIELLATLIRNTNETDRGSARSQAVLTYCALVGAIGMARAVSDEELSREILKTAAQRLKKNPAS
;
A
#
# COMPACT_ATOMS: atom_id res chain seq x y z
N MET A 1 -24.76 -0.39 8.09
CA MET A 1 -24.41 -0.04 6.68
C MET A 1 -22.97 -0.46 6.50
N ASP A 2 -22.80 -1.51 5.73
CA ASP A 2 -21.53 -2.21 5.57
C ASP A 2 -20.74 -1.54 4.43
N TYR A 3 -19.69 -0.75 4.78
CA TYR A 3 -18.81 -0.09 3.81
C TYR A 3 -17.51 -0.89 3.69
N SER A 4 -17.59 -2.08 3.13
CA SER A 4 -16.40 -2.83 2.71
C SER A 4 -16.04 -2.47 1.26
N TYR A 5 -15.55 -1.23 1.03
CA TYR A 5 -14.90 -0.90 -0.23
C TYR A 5 -13.50 -1.49 -0.25
N ASN A 6 -13.35 -2.59 -0.96
CA ASN A 6 -12.06 -3.19 -1.25
C ASN A 6 -11.64 -2.77 -2.68
N PRO A 7 -10.67 -1.86 -2.85
CA PRO A 7 -10.24 -1.40 -4.18
C PRO A 7 -9.57 -2.50 -5.02
N PHE A 8 -9.45 -3.71 -4.49
CA PHE A 8 -8.90 -4.88 -5.19
C PHE A 8 -9.96 -5.92 -5.58
N SER A 9 -11.27 -5.72 -5.27
CA SER A 9 -12.33 -6.68 -5.59
C SER A 9 -12.64 -6.80 -7.08
N ASP A 10 -12.27 -5.82 -7.89
CA ASP A 10 -12.55 -5.83 -9.32
C ASP A 10 -11.57 -6.66 -10.17
N PHE A 11 -10.60 -7.34 -9.52
CA PHE A 11 -9.60 -8.13 -10.24
C PHE A 11 -9.97 -9.60 -10.47
N ASP A 12 -11.05 -10.11 -9.85
CA ASP A 12 -11.28 -11.57 -9.77
C ASP A 12 -12.46 -12.13 -10.61
N SER A 13 -13.26 -11.30 -11.29
CA SER A 13 -14.50 -11.80 -11.90
C SER A 13 -14.50 -12.02 -13.43
N HIS A 14 -13.38 -11.78 -14.15
CA HIS A 14 -13.34 -11.88 -15.62
C HIS A 14 -12.32 -12.86 -16.21
N SER A 15 -11.82 -13.84 -15.45
CA SER A 15 -10.81 -14.79 -15.95
C SER A 15 -11.26 -16.25 -16.03
N ARG A 16 -12.57 -16.52 -16.17
CA ARG A 16 -13.07 -17.86 -16.49
C ARG A 16 -13.95 -17.85 -17.73
N ALA A 17 -13.36 -17.68 -18.89
CA ALA A 17 -13.88 -18.21 -20.15
C ALA A 17 -12.82 -18.00 -21.25
N LEU A 18 -12.37 -19.07 -21.80
CA LEU A 18 -11.94 -19.37 -23.17
C LEU A 18 -10.64 -20.22 -23.17
N VAL A 19 -10.86 -21.48 -22.98
CA VAL A 19 -9.96 -22.52 -23.50
C VAL A 19 -10.57 -22.99 -24.83
N THR A 20 -9.74 -23.04 -25.83
CA THR A 20 -9.75 -23.62 -27.18
C THR A 20 -9.72 -22.59 -28.29
N ASP A 21 -8.49 -22.39 -28.84
CA ASP A 21 -8.29 -22.60 -30.28
C ASP A 21 -6.80 -22.79 -30.56
N PHE A 22 -6.52 -23.95 -31.15
CA PHE A 22 -5.23 -24.44 -31.62
C PHE A 22 -5.03 -23.88 -33.04
N PHE A 23 -4.04 -22.96 -33.24
CA PHE A 23 -3.28 -22.88 -34.48
C PHE A 23 -2.00 -22.06 -34.26
N GLY A 24 -0.86 -22.62 -34.69
CA GLY A 24 0.46 -22.09 -34.52
C GLY A 24 0.71 -20.76 -35.23
N GLY A 25 1.00 -19.77 -34.42
CA GLY A 25 1.56 -18.49 -34.79
C GLY A 25 2.43 -18.02 -33.64
N SER A 26 3.70 -17.66 -33.92
CA SER A 26 4.59 -17.04 -32.95
C SER A 26 3.86 -15.84 -32.31
N MET A 27 3.24 -16.04 -31.13
CA MET A 27 2.59 -14.98 -30.38
C MET A 27 3.69 -14.06 -29.86
N ARG A 28 4.03 -13.02 -30.62
CA ARG A 28 4.60 -11.80 -30.06
C ARG A 28 3.58 -11.28 -29.08
N HIS A 29 3.77 -11.56 -27.78
CA HIS A 29 2.97 -10.92 -26.74
C HIS A 29 2.96 -9.43 -27.02
N SER A 30 1.78 -8.87 -27.22
CA SER A 30 1.64 -7.45 -27.53
C SER A 30 2.29 -6.64 -26.41
N LYS A 31 2.80 -5.46 -26.68
CA LYS A 31 3.38 -4.55 -25.68
C LYS A 31 2.39 -4.31 -24.51
N ALA A 32 1.09 -4.30 -24.82
CA ALA A 32 0.01 -4.19 -23.85
C ALA A 32 -0.07 -5.41 -22.92
N GLU A 33 0.06 -6.63 -23.46
CA GLU A 33 0.02 -7.88 -22.68
C GLU A 33 1.25 -7.98 -21.75
N LYS A 34 2.42 -7.59 -22.24
CA LYS A 34 3.63 -7.50 -21.41
C LYS A 34 3.44 -6.52 -20.24
N ALA A 35 2.85 -5.35 -20.50
CA ALA A 35 2.57 -4.34 -19.46
C ALA A 35 1.54 -4.83 -18.44
N LYS A 36 0.48 -5.53 -18.87
CA LYS A 36 -0.51 -6.14 -18.00
C LYS A 36 0.12 -7.20 -17.09
N THR A 37 0.95 -8.07 -17.67
CA THR A 37 1.69 -9.10 -16.92
C THR A 37 2.64 -8.47 -15.89
N HIS A 38 3.38 -7.43 -16.28
CA HIS A 38 4.27 -6.70 -15.38
C HIS A 38 3.49 -6.12 -14.18
N LYS A 39 2.37 -5.42 -14.42
CA LYS A 39 1.52 -4.89 -13.35
C LYS A 39 1.00 -5.98 -12.42
N ARG A 40 0.62 -7.16 -12.95
CA ARG A 40 0.17 -8.30 -12.15
C ARG A 40 1.27 -8.80 -11.21
N ILE A 41 2.52 -8.95 -11.71
CA ILE A 41 3.65 -9.35 -10.86
C ILE A 41 3.89 -8.32 -9.76
N VAL A 42 3.88 -7.02 -10.08
CA VAL A 42 4.03 -5.94 -9.10
C VAL A 42 2.94 -5.98 -8.03
N ALA A 43 1.68 -6.21 -8.41
CA ALA A 43 0.57 -6.27 -7.48
C ALA A 43 0.71 -7.46 -6.50
N ILE A 44 1.03 -8.66 -7.01
CA ILE A 44 1.30 -9.84 -6.20
C ILE A 44 2.48 -9.59 -5.25
N ALA A 45 3.62 -9.13 -5.78
CA ALA A 45 4.80 -8.84 -4.97
C ALA A 45 4.51 -7.78 -3.90
N SER A 46 3.76 -6.73 -4.25
CA SER A 46 3.35 -5.68 -3.32
C SER A 46 2.56 -6.23 -2.13
N LYS A 47 1.63 -7.16 -2.38
CA LYS A 47 0.84 -7.83 -1.33
C LYS A 47 1.73 -8.75 -0.50
N ARG A 48 2.42 -9.69 -1.15
CA ARG A 48 3.17 -10.76 -0.47
C ARG A 48 4.34 -10.23 0.35
N PHE A 49 5.06 -9.21 -0.12
CA PHE A 49 6.11 -8.58 0.68
C PHE A 49 5.58 -8.00 1.98
N ARG A 50 4.39 -7.40 2.01
CA ARG A 50 3.79 -6.87 3.23
C ARG A 50 3.28 -7.96 4.18
N GLU A 51 2.92 -9.12 3.66
CA GLU A 51 2.46 -10.28 4.45
C GLU A 51 3.63 -11.05 5.06
N GLU A 52 4.74 -11.21 4.34
CA GLU A 52 5.81 -12.14 4.70
C GLU A 52 7.18 -11.48 4.94
N GLY A 53 7.27 -10.16 4.75
CA GLY A 53 8.55 -9.45 4.75
C GLY A 53 9.28 -9.58 3.40
N LEU A 54 10.28 -8.72 3.17
CA LEU A 54 11.03 -8.75 1.91
C LEU A 54 11.83 -10.05 1.73
N ALA A 55 12.28 -10.69 2.80
CA ALA A 55 13.02 -11.95 2.75
C ALA A 55 12.12 -13.20 2.76
N GLY A 56 10.86 -13.06 3.18
CA GLY A 56 9.96 -14.19 3.43
C GLY A 56 9.45 -14.90 2.18
N ILE A 57 9.48 -14.24 1.02
CA ILE A 57 9.01 -14.83 -0.25
C ILE A 57 10.06 -14.72 -1.36
N GLY A 58 10.26 -15.82 -2.10
CA GLY A 58 11.18 -15.92 -3.22
C GLY A 58 10.58 -15.49 -4.56
N ILE A 59 11.46 -15.22 -5.56
CA ILE A 59 11.02 -14.95 -6.94
C ILE A 59 10.21 -16.11 -7.52
N ALA A 60 10.60 -17.36 -7.19
CA ALA A 60 9.93 -18.55 -7.71
C ALA A 60 8.43 -18.58 -7.29
N ASP A 61 8.15 -18.29 -6.02
CA ASP A 61 6.79 -18.31 -5.49
C ASP A 61 5.95 -17.16 -6.05
N LEU A 62 6.52 -15.95 -6.15
CA LEU A 62 5.87 -14.81 -6.78
C LEU A 62 5.51 -15.08 -8.24
N MET A 63 6.43 -15.67 -9.01
CA MET A 63 6.19 -16.00 -10.41
C MET A 63 5.17 -17.13 -10.57
N LYS A 64 5.22 -18.15 -9.70
CA LYS A 64 4.21 -19.22 -9.66
C LYS A 64 2.82 -18.66 -9.37
N GLU A 65 2.66 -17.76 -8.40
CA GLU A 65 1.39 -17.10 -8.09
C GLU A 65 0.91 -16.22 -9.25
N ALA A 66 1.85 -15.61 -9.99
CA ALA A 66 1.54 -14.88 -11.23
C ALA A 66 1.21 -15.79 -12.42
N GLY A 67 1.22 -17.13 -12.29
CA GLY A 67 1.00 -18.07 -13.38
C GLY A 67 2.13 -18.08 -14.41
N LEU A 68 3.38 -17.82 -13.98
CA LEU A 68 4.54 -17.66 -14.84
C LEU A 68 5.71 -18.55 -14.39
N THR A 69 6.64 -18.79 -15.29
CA THR A 69 7.90 -19.48 -14.97
C THR A 69 8.92 -18.49 -14.39
N VAL A 70 9.86 -18.98 -13.57
CA VAL A 70 10.95 -18.18 -13.01
C VAL A 70 11.79 -17.48 -14.11
N GLY A 71 12.03 -18.15 -15.22
CA GLY A 71 12.75 -17.59 -16.38
C GLY A 71 12.06 -16.38 -17.02
N GLY A 72 10.73 -16.26 -16.82
CA GLY A 72 9.96 -15.09 -17.26
C GLY A 72 10.24 -13.82 -16.44
N PHE A 73 10.76 -13.94 -15.22
CA PHE A 73 11.04 -12.80 -14.35
C PHE A 73 11.94 -11.75 -15.01
N TYR A 74 13.06 -12.19 -15.55
CA TYR A 74 14.06 -11.30 -16.17
C TYR A 74 13.60 -10.60 -17.45
N LYS A 75 12.43 -10.99 -18.00
CA LYS A 75 11.76 -10.25 -19.08
C LYS A 75 11.06 -8.98 -18.58
N HIS A 76 10.81 -8.90 -17.28
CA HIS A 76 10.07 -7.82 -16.62
C HIS A 76 10.93 -6.97 -15.68
N PHE A 77 11.88 -7.59 -14.97
CA PHE A 77 12.70 -6.92 -13.94
C PHE A 77 14.17 -7.30 -14.09
N ASN A 78 15.06 -6.31 -13.96
CA ASN A 78 16.51 -6.51 -14.04
C ASN A 78 17.08 -7.18 -12.77
N SER A 79 16.38 -7.05 -11.64
CA SER A 79 16.77 -7.63 -10.35
C SER A 79 15.56 -7.76 -9.43
N ARG A 80 15.73 -8.52 -8.34
CA ARG A 80 14.75 -8.59 -7.25
C ARG A 80 14.54 -7.22 -6.60
N ASP A 81 15.59 -6.45 -6.41
CA ASP A 81 15.51 -5.11 -5.83
C ASP A 81 14.71 -4.14 -6.72
N ALA A 82 14.80 -4.29 -8.05
CA ALA A 82 13.97 -3.52 -8.97
C ALA A 82 12.47 -3.83 -8.78
N LEU A 83 12.09 -5.09 -8.58
CA LEU A 83 10.72 -5.48 -8.25
C LEU A 83 10.31 -4.94 -6.87
N VAL A 84 11.17 -5.05 -5.85
CA VAL A 84 10.91 -4.51 -4.50
C VAL A 84 10.63 -3.02 -4.57
N ALA A 85 11.49 -2.26 -5.24
CA ALA A 85 11.36 -0.81 -5.38
C ALA A 85 10.02 -0.41 -6.02
N GLU A 86 9.61 -1.13 -7.08
CA GLU A 86 8.36 -0.86 -7.78
C GLU A 86 7.13 -1.29 -6.97
N ALA A 87 7.18 -2.47 -6.34
CA ALA A 87 6.09 -3.01 -5.51
C ALA A 87 5.81 -2.13 -4.29
N VAL A 88 6.86 -1.68 -3.60
CA VAL A 88 6.74 -0.76 -2.44
C VAL A 88 6.25 0.62 -2.88
N GLY A 89 6.77 1.15 -3.98
CA GLY A 89 6.31 2.42 -4.55
C GLY A 89 4.82 2.40 -4.90
N CYS A 90 4.38 1.33 -5.55
CA CYS A 90 2.96 1.11 -5.89
C CYS A 90 2.06 1.04 -4.65
N ALA A 91 2.52 0.38 -3.57
CA ALA A 91 1.77 0.31 -2.32
C ALA A 91 1.66 1.67 -1.61
N LEU A 92 2.71 2.48 -1.65
CA LEU A 92 2.73 3.83 -1.05
C LEU A 92 1.85 4.84 -1.79
N ASP A 93 1.39 4.54 -3.00
CA ASP A 93 0.44 5.38 -3.75
C ASP A 93 -1.04 5.18 -3.32
N LEU A 94 -1.33 4.35 -2.31
CA LEU A 94 -2.70 4.04 -1.90
C LEU A 94 -3.52 5.30 -1.60
N TRP A 95 -3.03 6.16 -0.71
CA TRP A 95 -3.74 7.39 -0.34
C TRP A 95 -3.95 8.35 -1.51
N LYS A 96 -2.91 8.50 -2.37
CA LYS A 96 -3.06 9.29 -3.58
C LYS A 96 -4.18 8.75 -4.47
N ARG A 97 -4.25 7.43 -4.66
CA ARG A 97 -5.33 6.82 -5.46
C ARG A 97 -6.71 7.04 -4.85
N GLN A 98 -6.84 7.00 -3.51
CA GLN A 98 -8.12 7.29 -2.83
C GLN A 98 -8.55 8.75 -3.05
N VAL A 99 -7.62 9.70 -2.93
CA VAL A 99 -7.89 11.12 -3.19
C VAL A 99 -8.24 11.37 -4.65
N ASP A 100 -7.50 10.76 -5.59
CA ASP A 100 -7.79 10.88 -7.03
C ASP A 100 -9.18 10.27 -7.36
N ALA A 101 -9.55 9.16 -6.73
CA ALA A 101 -10.88 8.56 -6.88
C ALA A 101 -11.99 9.45 -6.30
N ALA A 102 -11.76 10.07 -5.14
CA ALA A 102 -12.71 11.03 -4.55
C ALA A 102 -12.93 12.23 -5.47
N ALA A 103 -11.87 12.76 -6.08
CA ALA A 103 -11.96 13.85 -7.05
C ALA A 103 -12.72 13.47 -8.33
N SER A 104 -12.82 12.17 -8.63
CA SER A 104 -13.56 11.62 -9.79
C SER A 104 -15.00 11.19 -9.45
N GLY A 105 -15.54 11.63 -8.30
CA GLY A 105 -16.92 11.34 -7.86
C GLY A 105 -17.05 10.19 -6.85
N GLY A 106 -15.93 9.69 -6.31
CA GLY A 106 -15.92 8.78 -5.18
C GLY A 106 -16.20 9.47 -3.83
N PRO A 107 -16.26 8.71 -2.72
CA PRO A 107 -16.48 9.28 -1.40
C PRO A 107 -15.35 10.26 -1.03
N PRO A 108 -15.66 11.40 -0.38
CA PRO A 108 -14.64 12.38 0.00
C PRO A 108 -13.66 11.79 1.03
N VAL A 109 -12.38 12.07 0.85
CA VAL A 109 -11.35 11.72 1.82
C VAL A 109 -11.15 12.91 2.75
N THR A 110 -11.46 12.72 4.03
CA THR A 110 -11.18 13.69 5.09
C THR A 110 -10.02 13.21 5.97
N TYR A 111 -9.48 14.11 6.79
CA TYR A 111 -8.46 13.74 7.78
C TYR A 111 -8.98 12.63 8.72
N GLU A 112 -10.20 12.80 9.23
CA GLU A 112 -10.82 11.84 10.15
C GLU A 112 -11.07 10.49 9.50
N SER A 113 -11.61 10.46 8.27
CA SER A 113 -11.85 9.20 7.54
C SER A 113 -10.55 8.45 7.26
N LEU A 114 -9.47 9.17 6.94
CA LEU A 114 -8.16 8.58 6.71
C LEU A 114 -7.58 7.99 8.01
N VAL A 115 -7.71 8.69 9.15
CA VAL A 115 -7.25 8.20 10.46
C VAL A 115 -8.03 6.96 10.86
N ASP A 116 -9.37 6.98 10.73
CA ASP A 116 -10.24 5.85 11.10
C ASP A 116 -9.97 4.62 10.24
N GLU A 117 -9.83 4.79 8.93
CA GLU A 117 -9.49 3.69 8.01
C GLU A 117 -8.11 3.11 8.34
N TYR A 118 -7.11 3.99 8.55
CA TYR A 118 -5.75 3.54 8.81
C TYR A 118 -5.63 2.80 10.15
N LEU A 119 -6.28 3.27 11.22
CA LEU A 119 -6.25 2.67 12.55
C LEU A 119 -7.40 1.66 12.79
N SER A 120 -7.92 1.07 11.72
CA SER A 120 -8.96 0.04 11.79
C SER A 120 -8.38 -1.35 12.08
N GLU A 121 -9.19 -2.23 12.67
CA GLU A 121 -8.86 -3.65 12.83
C GLU A 121 -8.68 -4.33 11.46
N ALA A 122 -9.41 -3.91 10.44
CA ALA A 122 -9.25 -4.40 9.08
C ALA A 122 -7.83 -4.14 8.55
N HIS A 123 -7.29 -2.93 8.70
CA HIS A 123 -5.90 -2.62 8.31
C HIS A 123 -4.88 -3.39 9.17
N ARG A 124 -5.14 -3.52 10.49
CA ARG A 124 -4.29 -4.34 11.37
C ARG A 124 -4.19 -5.79 10.89
N ASN A 125 -5.33 -6.41 10.57
CA ASN A 125 -5.43 -7.83 10.26
C ASN A 125 -5.02 -8.18 8.82
N HIS A 126 -4.99 -7.20 7.91
CA HIS A 126 -4.67 -7.42 6.49
C HIS A 126 -3.45 -6.59 6.04
N PRO A 127 -2.22 -6.94 6.49
CA PRO A 127 -1.02 -6.18 6.12
C PRO A 127 -0.80 -6.12 4.61
N GLY A 128 -1.17 -7.17 3.87
CA GLY A 128 -1.01 -7.27 2.41
C GLY A 128 -1.75 -6.19 1.61
N THR A 129 -2.77 -5.54 2.18
CA THR A 129 -3.50 -4.43 1.55
C THR A 129 -3.21 -3.07 2.20
N GLY A 130 -2.47 -3.06 3.32
CA GLY A 130 -2.20 -1.88 4.12
C GLY A 130 -0.93 -1.10 3.72
N CYS A 131 -0.51 -0.22 4.62
CA CYS A 131 0.67 0.61 4.44
C CYS A 131 1.97 -0.22 4.47
N PRO A 132 2.85 -0.11 3.45
CA PRO A 132 4.09 -0.86 3.44
C PRO A 132 5.11 -0.37 4.49
N VAL A 133 5.02 0.88 4.95
CA VAL A 133 5.92 1.37 6.01
C VAL A 133 5.62 0.67 7.32
N SER A 134 4.34 0.52 7.69
CA SER A 134 3.98 -0.19 8.94
C SER A 134 4.26 -1.71 8.90
N ALA A 135 4.38 -2.28 7.70
CA ALA A 135 4.65 -3.71 7.55
C ALA A 135 6.14 -4.02 7.33
N LEU A 136 6.92 -3.08 6.78
CA LEU A 136 8.26 -3.34 6.23
C LEU A 136 9.31 -2.33 6.67
N SER A 137 9.09 -1.49 7.71
CA SER A 137 10.01 -0.40 8.05
C SER A 137 11.46 -0.85 8.22
N GLU A 138 11.67 -1.98 8.91
CA GLU A 138 12.99 -2.56 9.14
C GLU A 138 13.65 -3.10 7.85
N ASP A 139 12.87 -3.73 6.98
CA ASP A 139 13.35 -4.21 5.68
C ASP A 139 13.70 -3.04 4.76
N LEU A 140 12.85 -2.01 4.75
CA LEU A 140 13.06 -0.80 3.95
C LEU A 140 14.31 -0.03 4.40
N ALA A 141 14.59 0.02 5.72
CA ALA A 141 15.79 0.64 6.25
C ALA A 141 17.08 -0.05 5.74
N ARG A 142 17.03 -1.37 5.50
CA ARG A 142 18.13 -2.19 4.99
C ARG A 142 18.14 -2.33 3.47
N SER A 143 17.14 -1.78 2.77
CA SER A 143 17.04 -1.85 1.31
C SER A 143 18.11 -1.00 0.60
N ASP A 144 18.29 -1.22 -0.68
CA ASP A 144 19.21 -0.49 -1.53
C ASP A 144 18.90 1.01 -1.59
N LYS A 145 19.87 1.79 -2.06
CA LYS A 145 19.76 3.26 -2.15
C LYS A 145 18.60 3.70 -3.05
N ARG A 146 18.31 2.95 -4.12
CA ARG A 146 17.22 3.27 -5.07
C ARG A 146 15.86 3.08 -4.41
N THR A 147 15.65 1.95 -3.75
CA THR A 147 14.42 1.65 -3.01
C THR A 147 14.17 2.69 -1.92
N ARG A 148 15.19 2.99 -1.11
CA ARG A 148 15.10 4.03 -0.06
C ARG A 148 14.79 5.42 -0.61
N ALA A 149 15.31 5.79 -1.79
CA ALA A 149 14.99 7.07 -2.43
C ALA A 149 13.52 7.13 -2.87
N ILE A 150 12.97 6.03 -3.42
CA ILE A 150 11.55 5.93 -3.77
C ILE A 150 10.69 6.05 -2.51
N VAL A 151 11.00 5.31 -1.46
CA VAL A 151 10.29 5.37 -0.17
C VAL A 151 10.31 6.79 0.40
N SER A 152 11.46 7.44 0.44
CA SER A 152 11.59 8.81 0.95
C SER A 152 10.73 9.81 0.20
N ARG A 153 10.69 9.71 -1.13
CA ARG A 153 9.81 10.54 -1.96
C ARG A 153 8.34 10.30 -1.65
N LYS A 154 7.92 9.03 -1.58
CA LYS A 154 6.53 8.65 -1.35
C LYS A 154 6.04 9.02 0.06
N ILE A 155 6.87 8.86 1.07
CA ILE A 155 6.55 9.32 2.43
C ILE A 155 6.37 10.84 2.43
N ARG A 156 7.22 11.60 1.72
CA ARG A 156 7.08 13.06 1.61
C ARG A 156 5.75 13.43 0.94
N GLU A 157 5.37 12.76 -0.14
CA GLU A 157 4.09 12.96 -0.84
C GLU A 157 2.90 12.68 0.11
N ASN A 158 2.95 11.61 0.90
CA ASN A 158 1.90 11.28 1.87
C ASN A 158 1.82 12.30 3.03
N ILE A 159 2.95 12.81 3.51
CA ILE A 159 2.99 13.89 4.51
C ILE A 159 2.35 15.17 3.95
N GLU A 160 2.64 15.55 2.70
CA GLU A 160 2.02 16.72 2.08
C GLU A 160 0.50 16.54 1.89
N LEU A 161 0.06 15.34 1.54
CA LEU A 161 -1.37 15.03 1.47
C LEU A 161 -2.04 15.17 2.83
N LEU A 162 -1.47 14.60 3.88
CA LEU A 162 -1.97 14.78 5.26
C LEU A 162 -2.00 16.26 5.66
N ALA A 163 -0.94 17.02 5.39
CA ALA A 163 -0.87 18.44 5.69
C ALA A 163 -1.98 19.22 4.95
N THR A 164 -2.34 18.80 3.75
CA THR A 164 -3.46 19.40 2.99
C THR A 164 -4.80 19.07 3.64
N LEU A 165 -5.03 17.83 4.06
CA LEU A 165 -6.25 17.44 4.76
C LEU A 165 -6.41 18.18 6.10
N ILE A 166 -5.30 18.33 6.87
CA ILE A 166 -5.30 19.10 8.12
C ILE A 166 -5.68 20.56 7.90
N ARG A 167 -5.13 21.21 6.86
CA ARG A 167 -5.50 22.61 6.52
C ARG A 167 -6.96 22.76 6.12
N ASN A 168 -7.53 21.75 5.47
CA ASN A 168 -8.94 21.78 5.08
C ASN A 168 -9.89 21.62 6.26
N THR A 169 -9.41 21.06 7.37
CA THR A 169 -10.20 20.88 8.60
C THR A 169 -10.13 22.11 9.50
N ASN A 170 -9.00 22.83 9.52
CA ASN A 170 -8.74 23.98 10.41
C ASN A 170 -7.96 25.07 9.68
N GLU A 171 -8.17 26.34 10.07
CA GLU A 171 -7.35 27.47 9.63
C GLU A 171 -5.94 27.42 10.25
N THR A 172 -5.14 26.44 9.83
CA THR A 172 -3.79 26.20 10.34
C THR A 172 -2.77 26.69 9.33
N ASP A 173 -1.73 27.39 9.80
CA ASP A 173 -0.63 27.80 8.92
C ASP A 173 0.11 26.60 8.30
N ARG A 174 0.83 26.85 7.19
CA ARG A 174 1.49 25.79 6.41
C ARG A 174 2.57 25.03 7.19
N GLY A 175 3.31 25.72 8.04
CA GLY A 175 4.42 25.12 8.81
C GLY A 175 3.90 24.23 9.92
N SER A 176 2.89 24.69 10.64
CA SER A 176 2.21 23.94 11.69
C SER A 176 1.52 22.70 11.13
N ALA A 177 0.75 22.83 10.03
CA ALA A 177 0.08 21.70 9.38
C ALA A 177 1.08 20.63 8.92
N ARG A 178 2.25 21.01 8.42
CA ARG A 178 3.29 20.05 8.03
C ARG A 178 3.89 19.33 9.23
N SER A 179 4.20 20.03 10.31
CA SER A 179 4.73 19.42 11.53
C SER A 179 3.73 18.43 12.12
N GLN A 180 2.46 18.80 12.16
CA GLN A 180 1.36 17.93 12.59
C GLN A 180 1.22 16.71 11.68
N ALA A 181 1.31 16.88 10.35
CA ALA A 181 1.26 15.76 9.40
C ALA A 181 2.40 14.75 9.61
N VAL A 182 3.61 15.21 9.94
CA VAL A 182 4.73 14.32 10.29
C VAL A 182 4.42 13.52 11.54
N LEU A 183 3.95 14.16 12.62
CA LEU A 183 3.57 13.49 13.86
C LEU A 183 2.43 12.50 13.64
N THR A 184 1.41 12.90 12.89
CA THR A 184 0.29 12.02 12.52
C THR A 184 0.80 10.78 11.78
N TYR A 185 1.64 10.96 10.75
CA TYR A 185 2.17 9.83 9.99
C TYR A 185 2.97 8.86 10.87
N CYS A 186 3.83 9.39 11.76
CA CYS A 186 4.57 8.56 12.71
C CYS A 186 3.64 7.81 13.67
N ALA A 187 2.61 8.49 14.22
CA ALA A 187 1.64 7.87 15.12
C ALA A 187 0.82 6.77 14.42
N LEU A 188 0.36 7.00 13.19
CA LEU A 188 -0.35 6.01 12.39
C LEU A 188 0.49 4.75 12.17
N VAL A 189 1.72 4.92 11.68
CA VAL A 189 2.65 3.80 11.41
C VAL A 189 3.00 3.05 12.71
N GLY A 190 3.32 3.78 13.77
CA GLY A 190 3.70 3.20 15.08
C GLY A 190 2.55 2.45 15.72
N ALA A 191 1.34 3.02 15.74
CA ALA A 191 0.16 2.39 16.36
C ALA A 191 -0.20 1.07 15.67
N ILE A 192 -0.24 1.02 14.34
CA ILE A 192 -0.49 -0.24 13.60
C ILE A 192 0.63 -1.26 13.85
N GLY A 193 1.89 -0.82 13.84
CA GLY A 193 3.03 -1.71 14.11
C GLY A 193 2.94 -2.33 15.50
N MET A 194 2.69 -1.53 16.53
CA MET A 194 2.51 -1.99 17.91
C MET A 194 1.30 -2.90 18.05
N ALA A 195 0.15 -2.53 17.47
CA ALA A 195 -1.08 -3.32 17.55
C ALA A 195 -0.95 -4.70 16.89
N ARG A 196 -0.06 -4.85 15.89
CA ARG A 196 0.28 -6.14 15.29
C ARG A 196 1.27 -6.95 16.10
N ALA A 197 2.16 -6.29 16.85
CA ALA A 197 3.24 -6.94 17.61
C ALA A 197 2.78 -7.57 18.93
N VAL A 198 1.71 -7.03 19.54
CA VAL A 198 1.19 -7.54 20.80
C VAL A 198 0.28 -8.76 20.58
N SER A 199 0.37 -9.74 21.46
CA SER A 199 -0.51 -10.92 21.48
C SER A 199 -1.82 -10.69 22.25
N ASP A 200 -1.88 -9.61 23.05
CA ASP A 200 -3.05 -9.19 23.81
C ASP A 200 -4.00 -8.40 22.91
N GLU A 201 -5.14 -8.99 22.62
CA GLU A 201 -6.14 -8.42 21.71
C GLU A 201 -6.83 -7.18 22.31
N GLU A 202 -6.97 -7.08 23.63
CA GLU A 202 -7.54 -5.91 24.31
C GLU A 202 -6.57 -4.73 24.21
N LEU A 203 -5.28 -4.95 24.53
CA LEU A 203 -4.22 -3.96 24.37
C LEU A 203 -4.09 -3.52 22.90
N SER A 204 -4.18 -4.45 21.96
CA SER A 204 -4.13 -4.14 20.53
C SER A 204 -5.23 -3.17 20.11
N ARG A 205 -6.48 -3.41 20.53
CA ARG A 205 -7.62 -2.50 20.28
C ARG A 205 -7.47 -1.17 21.00
N GLU A 206 -6.99 -1.19 22.24
CA GLU A 206 -6.73 0.03 23.02
C GLU A 206 -5.75 0.96 22.31
N ILE A 207 -4.64 0.42 21.80
CA ILE A 207 -3.62 1.17 21.03
C ILE A 207 -4.28 1.87 19.84
N LEU A 208 -5.03 1.14 19.00
CA LEU A 208 -5.66 1.69 17.80
C LEU A 208 -6.69 2.77 18.16
N LYS A 209 -7.58 2.48 19.11
CA LYS A 209 -8.65 3.40 19.56
C LYS A 209 -8.08 4.68 20.16
N THR A 210 -7.10 4.54 21.05
CA THR A 210 -6.47 5.69 21.73
C THR A 210 -5.74 6.58 20.72
N ALA A 211 -4.96 6.01 19.82
CA ALA A 211 -4.28 6.76 18.78
C ALA A 211 -5.28 7.50 17.87
N ALA A 212 -6.32 6.81 17.39
CA ALA A 212 -7.35 7.43 16.54
C ALA A 212 -8.07 8.59 17.25
N GLN A 213 -8.46 8.39 18.51
CA GLN A 213 -9.15 9.44 19.29
C GLN A 213 -8.27 10.66 19.53
N ARG A 214 -6.97 10.47 19.82
CA ARG A 214 -6.03 11.58 20.07
C ARG A 214 -5.73 12.36 18.80
N LEU A 215 -5.48 11.67 17.70
CA LEU A 215 -5.21 12.32 16.41
C LEU A 215 -6.43 13.16 15.93
N LYS A 216 -7.65 12.69 16.14
CA LYS A 216 -8.87 13.42 15.72
C LYS A 216 -9.25 14.56 16.65
N LYS A 217 -8.91 14.49 17.95
CA LYS A 217 -9.21 15.56 18.92
C LYS A 217 -8.32 16.79 18.78
N ASN A 218 -7.08 16.60 18.35
CA ASN A 218 -6.07 17.66 18.23
C ASN A 218 -5.40 17.64 16.86
N PRO A 219 -6.14 17.90 15.77
CA PRO A 219 -5.51 17.97 14.46
C PRO A 219 -4.57 19.18 14.29
N ALA A 220 -4.56 20.14 15.26
CA ALA A 220 -3.83 21.40 15.18
C ALA A 220 -3.15 21.86 16.50
N SER A 221 -2.99 20.98 17.53
CA SER A 221 -2.27 21.32 18.75
C SER A 221 -0.79 20.93 18.66
#